data_08e1865adb6bfac478c6aa0e98398268
#
_entry.id   08e1865adb6bfac478c6aa0e98398268
#
_cell.length_a   1.000
_cell.length_b   1.000
_cell.length_c   1.000
_cell.angle_alpha   90.00
_cell.angle_beta   90.00
_cell.angle_gamma   90.00
#
_symmetry.space_group_name_H-M   'P 1'
#
loop_
_entity.id
_entity.type
_entity.pdbx_description
1 polymer ?
#
loop_
_entity_poly.entity_id
_entity_poly.type
_entity_poly.pdbx_seq_one_letter_code
_entity_poly.pdbx_strand_id
1 'polypeptide(L)'
;LGPKQRQGDFKSPEGFYSVQRNQLKPDSRFYKAINIGFPNAYDRAHGYAGNYLMIHGACVSVGCYAMTDSGIDEIFQFVTAALVFGQPSVQVSIYPFRMTDANMQRHKYSYYKDFWAQLKPGYDYFEQTHKPPTVSIVDGRYVVSKPLSHEVVQPQLASNYTLSEAK
;
A
#
# COMPACT_ATOMS: atom_id res chain seq x y z
N LEU A 1 15.45 -5.28 11.23
CA LEU A 1 14.17 -4.57 11.24
C LEU A 1 14.39 -3.06 11.27
N GLY A 2 13.39 -2.31 10.83
CA GLY A 2 13.40 -0.86 10.74
C GLY A 2 13.51 -0.37 9.31
N PRO A 3 12.89 0.79 9.00
CA PRO A 3 12.74 1.29 7.65
C PRO A 3 14.08 1.64 7.01
N LYS A 4 14.10 1.59 5.67
CA LYS A 4 15.19 2.15 4.89
C LYS A 4 15.28 3.66 5.13
N GLN A 5 16.50 4.17 5.33
CA GLN A 5 16.75 5.58 5.60
C GLN A 5 17.74 6.23 4.62
N ARG A 6 18.69 5.45 4.08
CA ARG A 6 19.72 5.97 3.17
C ARG A 6 20.16 4.93 2.14
N GLN A 7 20.76 5.41 1.07
CA GLN A 7 21.37 4.52 0.08
C GLN A 7 22.47 3.66 0.75
N GLY A 8 22.48 2.37 0.43
CA GLY A 8 23.50 1.43 0.93
C GLY A 8 23.32 0.96 2.38
N ASP A 9 22.18 1.20 3.03
CA ASP A 9 21.92 0.74 4.40
C ASP A 9 21.42 -0.72 4.47
N PHE A 10 21.32 -1.40 3.34
CA PHE A 10 20.84 -2.79 3.21
C PHE A 10 19.46 -3.06 3.79
N LYS A 11 18.66 -2.02 3.95
CA LYS A 11 17.29 -2.11 4.46
C LYS A 11 16.29 -1.95 3.35
N SER A 12 15.13 -2.55 3.56
CA SER A 12 13.94 -2.35 2.73
C SER A 12 13.05 -1.25 3.31
N PRO A 13 12.31 -0.50 2.48
CA PRO A 13 11.33 0.46 2.97
C PRO A 13 10.24 -0.22 3.81
N GLU A 14 9.70 0.52 4.79
CA GLU A 14 8.51 0.16 5.55
C GLU A 14 7.53 1.35 5.49
N GLY A 15 6.24 1.10 5.38
CA GLY A 15 5.22 2.15 5.29
C GLY A 15 4.21 1.95 4.16
N PHE A 16 3.59 3.06 3.75
CA PHE A 16 2.53 3.06 2.73
C PHE A 16 3.00 3.77 1.47
N TYR A 17 3.00 3.05 0.37
CA TYR A 17 3.45 3.51 -0.94
C TYR A 17 2.29 3.44 -1.95
N SER A 18 2.43 4.14 -3.05
CA SER A 18 1.43 4.16 -4.11
C SER A 18 2.12 3.95 -5.45
N VAL A 19 1.65 2.98 -6.21
CA VAL A 19 2.17 2.60 -7.52
C VAL A 19 1.24 3.10 -8.60
N GLN A 20 1.78 3.86 -9.54
CA GLN A 20 1.12 4.33 -10.74
C GLN A 20 1.66 3.61 -11.99
N ARG A 21 1.01 3.80 -13.13
CA ARG A 21 1.34 3.10 -14.38
C ARG A 21 2.80 3.29 -14.84
N ASN A 22 3.36 4.48 -14.67
CA ASN A 22 4.74 4.79 -15.06
C ASN A 22 5.82 4.11 -14.19
N GLN A 23 5.40 3.52 -13.06
CA GLN A 23 6.27 2.79 -12.16
C GLN A 23 6.38 1.28 -12.50
N LEU A 24 5.60 0.81 -13.46
CA LEU A 24 5.70 -0.55 -13.99
C LEU A 24 6.88 -0.66 -14.96
N LYS A 25 7.69 -1.70 -14.81
CA LYS A 25 8.87 -1.98 -15.62
C LYS A 25 8.77 -3.40 -16.20
N PRO A 26 8.03 -3.58 -17.32
CA PRO A 26 7.87 -4.90 -17.93
C PRO A 26 9.19 -5.46 -18.48
N ASP A 27 10.10 -4.58 -18.91
CA ASP A 27 11.40 -4.92 -19.51
C ASP A 27 12.56 -4.71 -18.52
N SER A 28 12.35 -5.09 -17.26
CA SER A 28 13.40 -5.01 -16.25
C SER A 28 14.48 -6.07 -16.49
N ARG A 29 15.76 -5.73 -16.27
CA ARG A 29 16.84 -6.74 -16.26
C ARG A 29 16.67 -7.81 -15.18
N PHE A 30 15.77 -7.61 -14.22
CA PHE A 30 15.35 -8.58 -13.22
C PHE A 30 13.99 -9.19 -13.59
N TYR A 31 13.79 -9.50 -14.85
CA TYR A 31 12.59 -10.03 -15.46
C TYR A 31 11.48 -8.97 -15.53
N LYS A 32 10.69 -8.78 -14.52
CA LYS A 32 9.72 -7.69 -14.36
C LYS A 32 9.94 -6.99 -13.03
N ALA A 33 9.63 -5.69 -12.96
CA ALA A 33 9.76 -4.95 -11.72
C ALA A 33 8.67 -3.88 -11.57
N ILE A 34 8.31 -3.61 -10.32
CA ILE A 34 7.41 -2.53 -9.91
C ILE A 34 8.20 -1.61 -8.99
N ASN A 35 8.41 -0.36 -9.40
CA ASN A 35 9.00 0.64 -8.51
C ASN A 35 7.97 1.05 -7.47
N ILE A 36 8.27 0.88 -6.19
CA ILE A 36 7.33 1.18 -5.10
C ILE A 36 7.17 2.68 -4.82
N GLY A 37 8.03 3.54 -5.41
CA GLY A 37 7.96 5.00 -5.20
C GLY A 37 8.65 5.49 -3.94
N PHE A 38 9.64 4.74 -3.41
CA PHE A 38 10.51 5.23 -2.34
C PHE A 38 11.47 6.32 -2.87
N PRO A 39 11.73 7.43 -2.14
CA PRO A 39 11.08 7.86 -0.90
C PRO A 39 9.68 8.47 -1.13
N ASN A 40 8.71 8.12 -0.31
CA ASN A 40 7.39 8.75 -0.29
C ASN A 40 7.41 10.11 0.47
N ALA A 41 6.26 10.72 0.72
CA ALA A 41 6.21 12.00 1.43
C ALA A 41 6.64 11.87 2.91
N TYR A 42 6.33 10.75 3.57
CA TYR A 42 6.80 10.45 4.92
C TYR A 42 8.33 10.36 4.96
N ASP A 43 8.90 9.55 4.05
CA ASP A 43 10.35 9.34 3.97
C ASP A 43 11.10 10.66 3.75
N ARG A 44 10.60 11.49 2.82
CA ARG A 44 11.19 12.82 2.55
C ARG A 44 11.11 13.77 3.74
N ALA A 45 9.99 13.76 4.48
CA ALA A 45 9.85 14.58 5.69
C ALA A 45 10.86 14.19 6.78
N HIS A 46 11.35 12.93 6.76
CA HIS A 46 12.37 12.42 7.69
C HIS A 46 13.79 12.46 7.12
N GLY A 47 13.99 13.04 5.94
CA GLY A 47 15.30 13.09 5.28
C GLY A 47 15.79 11.73 4.77
N TYR A 48 14.89 10.75 4.60
CA TYR A 48 15.25 9.44 4.04
C TYR A 48 15.52 9.57 2.55
N ALA A 49 16.53 8.87 2.07
CA ALA A 49 17.02 8.97 0.71
C ALA A 49 17.39 7.60 0.12
N GLY A 50 17.26 7.51 -1.18
CA GLY A 50 17.55 6.33 -1.98
C GLY A 50 16.69 6.32 -3.23
N ASN A 51 16.89 5.34 -4.10
CA ASN A 51 16.14 5.19 -5.33
C ASN A 51 16.06 3.71 -5.75
N TYR A 52 15.25 3.44 -6.76
CA TYR A 52 15.13 2.12 -7.38
C TYR A 52 14.79 0.98 -6.41
N LEU A 53 13.95 1.25 -5.41
CA LEU A 53 13.38 0.21 -4.55
C LEU A 53 12.21 -0.42 -5.28
N MET A 54 12.33 -1.71 -5.57
CA MET A 54 11.41 -2.42 -6.45
C MET A 54 10.94 -3.74 -5.84
N ILE A 55 9.76 -4.15 -6.26
CA ILE A 55 9.31 -5.54 -6.22
C ILE A 55 9.69 -6.13 -7.58
N HIS A 56 10.45 -7.23 -7.63
CA HIS A 56 10.98 -7.76 -8.89
C HIS A 56 11.21 -9.27 -8.87
N GLY A 57 11.39 -9.86 -10.04
CA GLY A 57 11.77 -11.26 -10.24
C GLY A 57 13.26 -11.54 -9.97
N ALA A 58 13.75 -12.67 -10.46
CA ALA A 58 15.14 -13.12 -10.37
C ALA A 58 15.68 -13.41 -8.96
N CYS A 59 14.88 -13.41 -7.92
CA CYS A 59 15.19 -13.85 -6.54
C CYS A 59 16.50 -13.35 -5.90
N VAL A 60 17.12 -12.29 -6.43
CA VAL A 60 18.38 -11.72 -5.91
C VAL A 60 18.20 -10.26 -5.61
N SER A 61 18.40 -9.86 -4.37
CA SER A 61 18.21 -8.46 -3.96
C SER A 61 19.11 -8.02 -2.81
N VAL A 62 19.37 -6.70 -2.80
CA VAL A 62 19.94 -5.95 -1.68
C VAL A 62 19.03 -4.76 -1.40
N GLY A 63 18.03 -4.94 -0.52
CA GLY A 63 17.07 -3.90 -0.13
C GLY A 63 15.79 -3.81 -0.98
N CYS A 64 15.71 -4.45 -2.14
CA CYS A 64 14.48 -4.65 -2.93
C CYS A 64 13.67 -5.86 -2.42
N TYR A 65 12.45 -6.03 -2.94
CA TYR A 65 11.60 -7.19 -2.67
C TYR A 65 11.70 -8.16 -3.82
N ALA A 66 12.69 -9.06 -3.76
CA ALA A 66 12.90 -10.08 -4.77
C ALA A 66 11.96 -11.27 -4.56
N MET A 67 11.44 -11.79 -5.65
CA MET A 67 10.60 -12.99 -5.68
C MET A 67 10.89 -13.84 -6.92
N THR A 68 10.18 -14.96 -7.05
CA THR A 68 10.25 -15.78 -8.27
C THR A 68 9.67 -15.04 -9.47
N ASP A 69 10.09 -15.41 -10.68
CA ASP A 69 9.55 -14.82 -11.90
C ASP A 69 8.04 -15.07 -12.03
N SER A 70 7.56 -16.25 -11.65
CA SER A 70 6.13 -16.55 -11.60
C SER A 70 5.38 -15.70 -10.57
N GLY A 71 5.97 -15.43 -9.42
CA GLY A 71 5.36 -14.58 -8.38
C GLY A 71 5.21 -13.13 -8.84
N ILE A 72 6.26 -12.56 -9.47
CA ILE A 72 6.14 -11.20 -9.99
C ILE A 72 5.19 -11.14 -11.20
N ASP A 73 5.10 -12.19 -12.02
CA ASP A 73 4.15 -12.25 -13.13
C ASP A 73 2.72 -12.11 -12.65
N GLU A 74 2.35 -12.86 -11.64
CA GLU A 74 1.00 -12.81 -11.06
C GLU A 74 0.69 -11.40 -10.50
N ILE A 75 1.57 -10.86 -9.66
CA ILE A 75 1.39 -9.52 -9.08
C ILE A 75 1.35 -8.46 -10.18
N PHE A 76 2.24 -8.55 -11.16
CA PHE A 76 2.33 -7.58 -12.25
C PHE A 76 1.05 -7.54 -13.09
N GLN A 77 0.44 -8.70 -13.35
CA GLN A 77 -0.84 -8.81 -14.07
C GLN A 77 -1.96 -8.13 -13.29
N PHE A 78 -2.11 -8.40 -11.98
CA PHE A 78 -3.15 -7.77 -11.15
C PHE A 78 -2.97 -6.25 -11.08
N VAL A 79 -1.75 -5.77 -10.83
CA VAL A 79 -1.46 -4.34 -10.75
C VAL A 79 -1.70 -3.66 -12.10
N THR A 80 -1.27 -4.27 -13.19
CA THR A 80 -1.49 -3.74 -14.55
C THR A 80 -2.98 -3.67 -14.87
N ALA A 81 -3.74 -4.73 -14.60
CA ALA A 81 -5.18 -4.77 -14.84
C ALA A 81 -5.90 -3.67 -14.04
N ALA A 82 -5.63 -3.55 -12.74
CA ALA A 82 -6.23 -2.51 -11.91
C ALA A 82 -6.02 -1.10 -12.50
N LEU A 83 -4.78 -0.79 -12.90
CA LEU A 83 -4.43 0.52 -13.47
C LEU A 83 -4.99 0.75 -14.88
N VAL A 84 -5.13 -0.30 -15.69
CA VAL A 84 -5.73 -0.22 -17.03
C VAL A 84 -7.23 0.00 -16.95
N PHE A 85 -7.91 -0.66 -16.00
CA PHE A 85 -9.35 -0.56 -15.82
C PHE A 85 -9.81 0.64 -14.97
N GLY A 86 -8.93 1.65 -14.78
CA GLY A 86 -9.29 2.96 -14.27
C GLY A 86 -8.95 3.22 -12.80
N GLN A 87 -8.32 2.28 -12.10
CA GLN A 87 -7.77 2.58 -10.78
C GLN A 87 -6.60 3.54 -10.91
N PRO A 88 -6.59 4.70 -10.23
CA PRO A 88 -5.56 5.73 -10.43
C PRO A 88 -4.18 5.30 -9.89
N SER A 89 -4.17 4.46 -8.87
CA SER A 89 -2.95 3.90 -8.27
C SER A 89 -3.26 2.64 -7.49
N VAL A 90 -2.25 1.81 -7.26
CA VAL A 90 -2.31 0.64 -6.38
C VAL A 90 -1.50 0.91 -5.13
N GLN A 91 -2.14 0.78 -3.96
CA GLN A 91 -1.45 0.94 -2.67
C GLN A 91 -0.59 -0.29 -2.38
N VAL A 92 0.63 -0.05 -1.91
CA VAL A 92 1.55 -1.07 -1.40
C VAL A 92 1.83 -0.75 0.06
N SER A 93 1.34 -1.60 0.95
CA SER A 93 1.56 -1.49 2.39
C SER A 93 2.66 -2.45 2.81
N ILE A 94 3.72 -1.94 3.42
CA ILE A 94 4.90 -2.71 3.80
C ILE A 94 5.08 -2.64 5.30
N TYR A 95 5.00 -3.80 5.95
CA TYR A 95 5.08 -3.93 7.38
C TYR A 95 6.33 -4.71 7.80
N PRO A 96 6.97 -4.37 8.92
CA PRO A 96 8.21 -5.02 9.40
C PRO A 96 7.98 -6.48 9.81
N PHE A 97 6.78 -6.77 10.26
CA PHE A 97 6.32 -8.08 10.72
C PHE A 97 4.77 -8.10 10.73
N ARG A 98 4.16 -9.23 10.97
CA ARG A 98 2.71 -9.28 11.25
C ARG A 98 2.43 -8.50 12.53
N MET A 99 1.78 -7.34 12.42
CA MET A 99 1.64 -6.35 13.49
C MET A 99 0.51 -6.70 14.48
N THR A 100 0.43 -7.97 14.88
CA THR A 100 -0.45 -8.40 15.98
C THR A 100 -0.01 -7.75 17.31
N ASP A 101 -0.93 -7.64 18.27
CA ASP A 101 -0.61 -7.04 19.58
C ASP A 101 0.53 -7.77 20.28
N ALA A 102 0.57 -9.12 20.17
CA ALA A 102 1.65 -9.92 20.71
C ALA A 102 3.02 -9.57 20.09
N ASN A 103 3.06 -9.36 18.77
CA ASN A 103 4.30 -8.97 18.09
C ASN A 103 4.68 -7.52 18.38
N MET A 104 3.73 -6.59 18.45
CA MET A 104 3.99 -5.22 18.90
C MET A 104 4.60 -5.21 20.31
N GLN A 105 4.07 -6.02 21.21
CA GLN A 105 4.61 -6.14 22.57
C GLN A 105 6.03 -6.74 22.61
N ARG A 106 6.35 -7.69 21.73
CA ARG A 106 7.71 -8.23 21.60
C ARG A 106 8.72 -7.16 21.19
N HIS A 107 8.29 -6.19 20.39
CA HIS A 107 9.12 -5.13 19.85
C HIS A 107 8.99 -3.78 20.57
N LYS A 108 8.36 -3.73 21.74
CA LYS A 108 8.08 -2.51 22.51
C LYS A 108 9.29 -1.68 22.92
N TYR A 109 10.47 -2.28 22.94
CA TYR A 109 11.73 -1.58 23.25
C TYR A 109 12.54 -1.23 22.01
N SER A 110 12.02 -1.48 20.80
CA SER A 110 12.70 -1.11 19.57
C SER A 110 12.82 0.40 19.42
N TYR A 111 13.92 0.85 18.83
CA TYR A 111 14.10 2.25 18.42
C TYR A 111 12.98 2.72 17.48
N TYR A 112 12.40 1.81 16.70
CA TYR A 112 11.35 2.10 15.70
C TYR A 112 9.91 1.94 16.22
N LYS A 113 9.70 1.70 17.51
CA LYS A 113 8.38 1.44 18.09
C LYS A 113 7.34 2.50 17.77
N ASP A 114 7.73 3.79 17.82
CA ASP A 114 6.82 4.92 17.57
C ASP A 114 6.46 5.07 16.09
N PHE A 115 7.38 4.71 15.20
CA PHE A 115 7.10 4.59 13.78
C PHE A 115 6.15 3.42 13.49
N TRP A 116 6.41 2.26 14.06
CA TRP A 116 5.54 1.09 13.89
C TRP A 116 4.14 1.28 14.48
N ALA A 117 4.02 2.05 15.56
CA ALA A 117 2.72 2.43 16.10
C ALA A 117 1.87 3.25 15.12
N GLN A 118 2.49 3.98 14.19
CA GLN A 118 1.78 4.71 13.13
C GLN A 118 1.30 3.77 12.01
N LEU A 119 1.99 2.65 11.77
CA LEU A 119 1.60 1.66 10.75
C LEU A 119 0.49 0.74 11.23
N LYS A 120 0.46 0.45 12.53
CA LYS A 120 -0.47 -0.53 13.15
C LYS A 120 -1.94 -0.28 12.80
N PRO A 121 -2.49 0.94 12.84
CA PRO A 121 -3.90 1.18 12.48
C PRO A 121 -4.22 0.76 11.04
N GLY A 122 -3.29 0.94 10.11
CA GLY A 122 -3.47 0.53 8.72
C GLY A 122 -3.43 -0.99 8.55
N TYR A 123 -2.55 -1.65 9.29
CA TYR A 123 -2.50 -3.11 9.37
C TYR A 123 -3.82 -3.67 9.91
N ASP A 124 -4.29 -3.19 11.05
CA ASP A 124 -5.52 -3.66 11.69
C ASP A 124 -6.75 -3.43 10.81
N TYR A 125 -6.81 -2.27 10.14
CA TYR A 125 -7.90 -1.98 9.22
C TYR A 125 -7.94 -3.00 8.09
N PHE A 126 -6.79 -3.32 7.47
CA PHE A 126 -6.72 -4.30 6.38
C PHE A 126 -7.08 -5.71 6.86
N GLU A 127 -6.58 -6.15 8.02
CA GLU A 127 -6.91 -7.47 8.59
C GLU A 127 -8.42 -7.64 8.85
N GLN A 128 -9.09 -6.55 9.25
CA GLN A 128 -10.53 -6.57 9.53
C GLN A 128 -11.41 -6.47 8.27
N THR A 129 -10.97 -5.72 7.27
CA THR A 129 -11.84 -5.33 6.15
C THR A 129 -11.43 -5.90 4.81
N HIS A 130 -10.20 -6.39 4.69
CA HIS A 130 -9.54 -6.77 3.43
C HIS A 130 -9.52 -5.65 2.38
N LYS A 131 -9.60 -4.40 2.83
CA LYS A 131 -9.55 -3.19 1.99
C LYS A 131 -8.35 -2.33 2.40
N PRO A 132 -7.68 -1.69 1.44
CA PRO A 132 -6.59 -0.78 1.78
C PRO A 132 -7.13 0.42 2.60
N PRO A 133 -6.42 0.83 3.67
CA PRO A 133 -6.80 2.01 4.43
C PRO A 133 -6.56 3.29 3.62
N THR A 134 -7.29 4.36 3.93
CA THR A 134 -6.93 5.70 3.49
C THR A 134 -5.80 6.22 4.38
N VAL A 135 -4.67 6.59 3.77
CA VAL A 135 -3.49 7.07 4.48
C VAL A 135 -3.14 8.47 4.01
N SER A 136 -2.92 9.37 4.97
CA SER A 136 -2.37 10.70 4.75
C SER A 136 -1.10 10.91 5.59
N ILE A 137 -0.36 11.98 5.29
CA ILE A 137 0.81 12.38 6.05
C ILE A 137 0.56 13.80 6.56
N VAL A 138 0.53 13.93 7.89
CA VAL A 138 0.30 15.19 8.58
C VAL A 138 1.46 15.39 9.55
N ASP A 139 2.13 16.51 9.46
CA ASP A 139 3.30 16.87 10.31
C ASP A 139 4.37 15.76 10.34
N GLY A 140 4.65 15.17 9.18
CA GLY A 140 5.62 14.08 9.05
C GLY A 140 5.19 12.75 9.68
N ARG A 141 3.92 12.54 9.99
CA ARG A 141 3.38 11.30 10.57
C ARG A 141 2.33 10.68 9.67
N TYR A 142 2.29 9.35 9.63
CA TYR A 142 1.18 8.65 9.01
C TYR A 142 -0.10 8.82 9.85
N VAL A 143 -1.16 9.22 9.18
CA VAL A 143 -2.52 9.27 9.72
C VAL A 143 -3.39 8.34 8.89
N VAL A 144 -3.92 7.32 9.55
CA VAL A 144 -4.81 6.34 8.93
C VAL A 144 -6.25 6.71 9.24
N SER A 145 -7.04 6.93 8.21
CA SER A 145 -8.48 7.17 8.33
C SER A 145 -9.27 6.01 7.71
N LYS A 146 -10.45 5.76 8.26
CA LYS A 146 -11.39 4.85 7.59
C LYS A 146 -11.82 5.51 6.29
N PRO A 147 -11.93 4.79 5.16
CA PRO A 147 -12.56 5.34 3.98
C PRO A 147 -13.93 5.89 4.36
N LEU A 148 -14.25 7.10 3.89
CA LEU A 148 -15.62 7.59 3.98
C LEU A 148 -16.51 6.53 3.35
N SER A 149 -17.44 5.97 4.12
CA SER A 149 -18.49 5.14 3.57
C SER A 149 -19.23 6.04 2.58
N HIS A 150 -19.05 5.82 1.29
CA HIS A 150 -20.04 6.28 0.33
C HIS A 150 -21.29 5.46 0.66
N GLU A 151 -22.18 6.02 1.49
CA GLU A 151 -23.56 5.59 1.49
C GLU A 151 -24.03 5.74 0.05
N VAL A 152 -24.20 4.60 -0.60
CA VAL A 152 -24.95 4.54 -1.86
C VAL A 152 -26.34 4.98 -1.46
N VAL A 153 -26.65 6.25 -1.65
CA VAL A 153 -28.02 6.74 -1.62
C VAL A 153 -28.73 5.96 -2.74
N GLN A 154 -29.38 4.87 -2.35
CA GLN A 154 -30.29 4.19 -3.28
C GLN A 154 -31.33 5.23 -3.68
N PRO A 155 -31.48 5.52 -4.99
CA PRO A 155 -32.58 6.36 -5.41
C PRO A 155 -33.86 5.65 -4.97
N GLN A 156 -34.61 6.27 -4.06
CA GLN A 156 -35.97 5.83 -3.76
C GLN A 156 -36.75 5.94 -5.06
N LEU A 157 -37.02 4.80 -5.68
CA LEU A 157 -37.99 4.72 -6.75
C LEU A 157 -39.34 5.15 -6.14
N ALA A 158 -39.75 6.37 -6.47
CA ALA A 158 -41.05 6.90 -6.12
C ALA A 158 -42.10 6.00 -6.72
N SER A 159 -42.70 5.16 -5.89
CA SER A 159 -43.84 4.37 -6.19
C SER A 159 -45.10 5.27 -6.20
N ASN A 160 -45.33 5.98 -7.30
CA ASN A 160 -46.54 6.73 -7.55
C ASN A 160 -47.05 6.40 -8.94
N TYR A 161 -47.51 5.15 -9.11
CA TYR A 161 -48.48 4.83 -10.16
C TYR A 161 -49.76 4.33 -9.49
N THR A 162 -50.65 5.25 -9.16
CA THR A 162 -52.08 4.95 -8.97
C THR A 162 -52.71 4.78 -10.33
N LEU A 163 -53.03 3.55 -10.71
CA LEU A 163 -53.91 3.29 -11.83
C LEU A 163 -55.32 3.74 -11.43
N SER A 164 -55.82 4.84 -12.04
CA SER A 164 -57.21 5.20 -12.00
C SER A 164 -57.98 4.30 -13.00
N GLU A 165 -58.81 3.44 -12.48
CA GLU A 165 -59.80 2.71 -13.29
C GLU A 165 -60.77 3.73 -13.92
N ALA A 166 -60.84 3.73 -15.25
CA ALA A 166 -61.89 4.38 -15.99
C ALA A 166 -63.06 3.42 -16.19
N LYS A 167 -64.24 3.86 -15.77
CA LYS A 167 -65.52 3.24 -16.10
C LYS A 167 -65.87 3.46 -17.57
#